data_545dfe665134614bee99198e64617d48
#
_entry.id   545dfe665134614bee99198e64617d48
#
_cell.length_a   1.000
_cell.length_b   1.000
_cell.length_c   1.000
_cell.angle_alpha   90.00
_cell.angle_beta   90.00
_cell.angle_gamma   90.00
#
_symmetry.space_group_name_H-M   'P 1'
#
loop_
_entity.id
_entity.type
_entity.pdbx_description
1 polymer ?
#
loop_
_entity_poly.entity_id
_entity_poly.type
_entity_poly.pdbx_seq_one_letter_code
_entity_poly.pdbx_strand_id
1 'polypeptide(L)'
;MLNLINQIVARAKADRQRIVLPEGTEERTLKAANQILTDEVADLILLGKPAEINELAAKWGLGNISKATIIDPETSPKHEEYAQLLCELRKKKGMTIEEARNLTNDPLFYGCLMIKSGDADEIGRAHV
;
A
#
# COMPACT_ATOMS: atom_id res chain seq x y z
N MET A 1 -0.07 -14.76 -7.42
CA MET A 1 1.18 -14.00 -7.63
C MET A 1 1.40 -13.59 -9.07
N LEU A 2 1.35 -14.53 -10.02
CA LEU A 2 1.49 -14.18 -11.44
C LEU A 2 0.46 -13.14 -11.88
N ASN A 3 -0.77 -13.23 -11.37
CA ASN A 3 -1.81 -12.26 -11.72
C ASN A 3 -1.45 -10.85 -11.29
N LEU A 4 -0.87 -10.69 -10.08
CA LEU A 4 -0.45 -9.38 -9.60
C LEU A 4 0.64 -8.80 -10.50
N ILE A 5 1.67 -9.58 -10.79
CA ILE A 5 2.78 -9.14 -11.64
C ILE A 5 2.27 -8.79 -13.03
N ASN A 6 1.44 -9.63 -13.63
CA ASN A 6 0.90 -9.40 -14.97
C ASN A 6 0.05 -8.14 -15.04
N GLN A 7 -0.77 -7.89 -14.03
CA GLN A 7 -1.59 -6.68 -13.96
C GLN A 7 -0.72 -5.43 -13.92
N ILE A 8 0.32 -5.45 -13.10
CA ILE A 8 1.21 -4.30 -12.94
C ILE A 8 2.03 -4.06 -14.20
N VAL A 9 2.54 -5.11 -14.83
CA VAL A 9 3.29 -4.99 -16.08
C VAL A 9 2.40 -4.42 -17.19
N ALA A 10 1.16 -4.90 -17.30
CA ALA A 10 0.23 -4.40 -18.29
C ALA A 10 -0.03 -2.90 -18.11
N ARG A 11 -0.18 -2.44 -16.86
CA ARG A 11 -0.37 -1.02 -16.56
C ARG A 11 0.89 -0.21 -16.86
N ALA A 12 2.06 -0.73 -16.53
CA ALA A 12 3.33 -0.04 -16.71
C ALA A 12 3.64 0.22 -18.19
N LYS A 13 3.13 -0.60 -19.09
CA LYS A 13 3.31 -0.37 -20.53
C LYS A 13 2.58 0.88 -21.00
N ALA A 14 1.50 1.25 -20.34
CA ALA A 14 0.73 2.44 -20.67
C ALA A 14 1.26 3.67 -19.93
N ASP A 15 1.57 3.52 -18.63
CA ASP A 15 2.03 4.61 -17.79
C ASP A 15 2.60 4.05 -16.50
N ARG A 16 3.69 4.65 -15.99
CA ARG A 16 4.29 4.22 -14.73
C ARG A 16 3.37 4.61 -13.59
N GLN A 17 2.90 3.61 -12.84
CA GLN A 17 1.92 3.78 -11.77
C GLN A 17 2.59 3.80 -10.40
N ARG A 18 1.96 4.52 -9.46
CA ARG A 18 2.27 4.44 -8.03
C ARG A 18 1.27 3.47 -7.42
N ILE A 19 1.75 2.29 -7.06
CA ILE A 19 0.87 1.21 -6.61
C ILE A 19 1.07 0.98 -5.12
N VAL A 20 -0.03 1.03 -4.36
CA VAL A 20 0.00 0.74 -2.93
C VAL A 20 -0.34 -0.73 -2.72
N LEU A 21 0.47 -1.40 -1.89
CA LEU A 21 0.30 -2.79 -1.53
C LEU A 21 -0.02 -2.86 -0.03
N PRO A 22 -1.31 -3.00 0.32
CA PRO A 22 -1.71 -2.96 1.74
C PRO A 22 -1.18 -4.12 2.56
N GLU A 23 -0.89 -5.25 1.93
CA GLU A 23 -0.42 -6.46 2.62
C GLU A 23 1.12 -6.50 2.66
N GLY A 24 1.75 -5.46 3.18
CA GLY A 24 3.19 -5.27 3.15
C GLY A 24 4.01 -6.32 3.91
N THR A 25 3.39 -7.10 4.81
CA THR A 25 4.08 -8.16 5.54
C THR A 25 3.75 -9.56 5.01
N GLU A 26 2.97 -9.67 3.95
CA GLU A 26 2.60 -10.96 3.37
C GLU A 26 3.70 -11.41 2.41
N GLU A 27 4.13 -12.67 2.55
CA GLU A 27 5.29 -13.20 1.82
C GLU A 27 5.15 -13.06 0.30
N ARG A 28 4.03 -13.46 -0.26
CA ARG A 28 3.82 -13.40 -1.71
C ARG A 28 3.82 -11.95 -2.21
N THR A 29 3.26 -11.04 -1.43
CA THR A 29 3.26 -9.63 -1.75
C THR A 29 4.68 -9.08 -1.79
N LEU A 30 5.49 -9.39 -0.78
CA LEU A 30 6.87 -8.92 -0.74
C LEU A 30 7.72 -9.51 -1.86
N LYS A 31 7.54 -10.78 -2.18
CA LYS A 31 8.28 -11.40 -3.29
C LYS A 31 7.89 -10.80 -4.63
N ALA A 32 6.60 -10.57 -4.85
CA ALA A 32 6.13 -9.92 -6.07
C ALA A 32 6.64 -8.48 -6.14
N ALA A 33 6.60 -7.76 -5.03
CA ALA A 33 7.10 -6.39 -4.95
C ALA A 33 8.58 -6.32 -5.31
N ASN A 34 9.38 -7.25 -4.77
CA ASN A 34 10.81 -7.29 -5.07
C ASN A 34 11.06 -7.47 -6.58
N GLN A 35 10.29 -8.35 -7.22
CA GLN A 35 10.41 -8.56 -8.66
C GLN A 35 10.03 -7.31 -9.46
N ILE A 36 8.92 -6.66 -9.08
CA ILE A 36 8.46 -5.44 -9.73
C ILE A 36 9.50 -4.34 -9.60
N LEU A 37 10.10 -4.19 -8.42
CA LEU A 37 11.12 -3.19 -8.17
C LEU A 37 12.42 -3.51 -8.92
N THR A 38 12.76 -4.80 -9.04
CA THR A 38 13.92 -5.23 -9.81
C THR A 38 13.77 -4.85 -11.29
N ASP A 39 12.57 -5.04 -11.82
CA ASP A 39 12.27 -4.77 -13.23
C ASP A 39 11.90 -3.30 -13.48
N GLU A 40 11.78 -2.50 -12.42
CA GLU A 40 11.50 -1.06 -12.49
C GLU A 40 10.23 -0.72 -13.28
N VAL A 41 9.18 -1.55 -13.14
CA VAL A 41 7.93 -1.37 -13.89
C VAL A 41 6.91 -0.49 -13.19
N ALA A 42 7.08 -0.23 -11.89
CA ALA A 42 6.16 0.62 -11.13
C ALA A 42 6.84 1.17 -9.89
N ASP A 43 6.27 2.24 -9.34
CA ASP A 43 6.65 2.74 -8.02
C ASP A 43 5.75 2.08 -6.99
N LEU A 44 6.33 1.49 -5.96
CA LEU A 44 5.58 0.74 -4.97
C LEU A 44 5.57 1.43 -3.61
N ILE A 45 4.41 1.36 -2.97
CA ILE A 45 4.21 1.83 -1.60
C ILE A 45 3.75 0.62 -0.79
N LEU A 46 4.54 0.19 0.18
CA LEU A 46 4.21 -0.94 1.05
C LEU A 46 3.65 -0.40 2.36
N LEU A 47 2.50 -0.90 2.77
CA LEU A 47 1.89 -0.50 4.03
C LEU A 47 2.17 -1.53 5.11
N GLY A 48 2.63 -1.06 6.25
CA GLY A 48 2.98 -1.90 7.39
C GLY A 48 4.08 -1.26 8.21
N LYS A 49 4.54 -1.97 9.23
CA LYS A 49 5.62 -1.47 10.08
C LYS A 49 6.97 -1.63 9.37
N PRO A 50 7.71 -0.52 9.16
CA PRO A 50 8.97 -0.59 8.42
C PRO A 50 9.97 -1.60 8.98
N ALA A 51 10.11 -1.68 10.30
CA ALA A 51 11.02 -2.64 10.92
C ALA A 51 10.65 -4.08 10.58
N GLU A 52 9.35 -4.40 10.60
CA GLU A 52 8.85 -5.73 10.29
C GLU A 52 9.04 -6.06 8.81
N ILE A 53 8.73 -5.13 7.93
CA ILE A 53 8.89 -5.32 6.48
C ILE A 53 10.37 -5.53 6.14
N ASN A 54 11.26 -4.71 6.70
CA ASN A 54 12.70 -4.83 6.46
C ASN A 54 13.27 -6.13 7.00
N GLU A 55 12.80 -6.60 8.15
CA GLU A 55 13.20 -7.88 8.72
C GLU A 55 12.80 -9.04 7.81
N LEU A 56 11.56 -9.04 7.32
CA LEU A 56 11.07 -10.06 6.41
C LEU A 56 11.81 -10.04 5.08
N ALA A 57 12.08 -8.85 4.55
CA ALA A 57 12.85 -8.71 3.31
C ALA A 57 14.25 -9.30 3.46
N ALA A 58 14.91 -9.07 4.59
CA ALA A 58 16.23 -9.65 4.86
C ALA A 58 16.14 -11.16 4.98
N LYS A 59 15.11 -11.66 5.68
CA LYS A 59 14.90 -13.09 5.88
C LYS A 59 14.75 -13.85 4.56
N TRP A 60 14.07 -13.26 3.59
CA TRP A 60 13.78 -13.88 2.31
C TRP A 60 14.74 -13.43 1.19
N GLY A 61 15.76 -12.64 1.50
CA GLY A 61 16.74 -12.20 0.53
C GLY A 61 16.20 -11.25 -0.52
N LEU A 62 15.24 -10.40 -0.17
CA LEU A 62 14.58 -9.49 -1.09
C LEU A 62 15.27 -8.11 -1.06
N GLY A 63 16.41 -8.01 -1.72
CA GLY A 63 17.27 -6.82 -1.65
C GLY A 63 16.70 -5.55 -2.26
N ASN A 64 15.71 -5.64 -3.14
CA ASN A 64 15.15 -4.46 -3.81
C ASN A 64 13.94 -3.85 -3.08
N ILE A 65 13.49 -4.47 -1.99
CA ILE A 65 12.39 -3.92 -1.18
C ILE A 65 12.72 -2.51 -0.66
N SER A 66 14.01 -2.23 -0.43
CA SER A 66 14.46 -0.90 0.02
C SER A 66 14.15 0.21 -0.98
N LYS A 67 13.85 -0.13 -2.23
CA LYS A 67 13.47 0.86 -3.25
C LYS A 67 12.01 1.30 -3.13
N ALA A 68 11.20 0.57 -2.37
CA ALA A 68 9.79 0.93 -2.14
C ALA A 68 9.69 2.01 -1.07
N THR A 69 8.61 2.78 -1.14
CA THR A 69 8.21 3.65 -0.04
C THR A 69 7.46 2.77 0.97
N ILE A 70 7.86 2.82 2.24
CA ILE A 70 7.21 2.04 3.29
C ILE A 70 6.52 3.01 4.24
N ILE A 71 5.21 2.81 4.44
CA ILE A 71 4.41 3.68 5.30
C ILE A 71 3.69 2.83 6.34
N ASP A 72 3.83 3.22 7.60
CA ASP A 72 3.03 2.65 8.69
C ASP A 72 1.76 3.50 8.84
N PRO A 73 0.58 2.94 8.54
CA PRO A 73 -0.67 3.71 8.66
C PRO A 73 -0.89 4.31 10.04
N GLU A 74 -0.42 3.64 11.09
CA GLU A 74 -0.66 4.10 12.48
C GLU A 74 0.19 5.32 12.85
N THR A 75 1.36 5.48 12.23
CA THR A 75 2.30 6.57 12.56
C THR A 75 2.48 7.57 11.44
N SER A 76 1.78 7.38 10.32
CA SER A 76 1.89 8.26 9.16
C SER A 76 1.51 9.71 9.50
N PRO A 77 2.27 10.69 9.01
CA PRO A 77 1.88 12.10 9.19
C PRO A 77 0.55 12.44 8.52
N LYS A 78 0.09 11.63 7.59
CA LYS A 78 -1.20 11.84 6.91
C LYS A 78 -2.37 11.09 7.56
N HIS A 79 -2.11 10.37 8.66
CA HIS A 79 -3.15 9.59 9.33
C HIS A 79 -4.38 10.43 9.67
N GLU A 80 -4.18 11.59 10.30
CA GLU A 80 -5.31 12.45 10.69
C GLU A 80 -6.04 13.02 9.48
N GLU A 81 -5.30 13.45 8.47
CA GLU A 81 -5.89 13.96 7.22
C GLU A 81 -6.78 12.91 6.56
N TYR A 82 -6.28 11.67 6.50
CA TYR A 82 -7.05 10.56 5.92
C TYR A 82 -8.24 10.16 6.80
N ALA A 83 -8.09 10.23 8.12
CA ALA A 83 -9.20 9.95 9.03
C ALA A 83 -10.33 10.97 8.82
N GLN A 84 -9.97 12.23 8.68
CA GLN A 84 -10.97 13.28 8.41
C GLN A 84 -11.64 13.08 7.05
N LEU A 85 -10.88 12.70 6.04
CA LEU A 85 -11.42 12.38 4.73
C LEU A 85 -12.41 11.22 4.81
N LEU A 86 -12.06 10.15 5.50
CA LEU A 86 -12.93 9.00 5.66
C LEU A 86 -14.21 9.37 6.40
N CYS A 87 -14.08 10.16 7.47
CA CYS A 87 -15.23 10.63 8.23
C CYS A 87 -16.18 11.44 7.35
N GLU A 88 -15.65 12.32 6.52
CA GLU A 88 -16.44 13.13 5.60
C GLU A 88 -17.14 12.25 4.55
N LEU A 89 -16.43 11.26 3.99
CA LEU A 89 -16.99 10.35 3.00
C LEU A 89 -18.12 9.49 3.56
N ARG A 90 -18.09 9.19 4.86
CA ARG A 90 -19.06 8.33 5.55
C ARG A 90 -19.97 9.08 6.51
N LYS A 91 -19.99 10.39 6.40
CA LYS A 91 -20.80 11.28 7.26
C LYS A 91 -22.27 10.89 7.28
N LYS A 92 -22.83 10.59 6.11
CA LYS A 92 -24.25 10.22 5.98
C LYS A 92 -24.57 8.88 6.65
N LYS A 93 -23.56 8.05 6.89
CA LYS A 93 -23.72 6.77 7.57
C LYS A 93 -23.47 6.88 9.07
N GLY A 94 -23.25 8.10 9.55
CA GLY A 94 -23.06 8.35 10.97
C GLY A 94 -21.68 8.01 11.52
N MET A 95 -20.67 7.91 10.67
CA MET A 95 -19.33 7.62 11.13
C MET A 95 -18.78 8.76 11.98
N THR A 96 -18.25 8.42 13.18
CA THR A 96 -17.59 9.40 14.05
C THR A 96 -16.13 9.53 13.67
N ILE A 97 -15.48 10.61 14.13
CA ILE A 97 -14.05 10.80 13.85
C ILE A 97 -13.21 9.73 14.57
N GLU A 98 -13.63 9.26 15.74
CA GLU A 98 -12.93 8.17 16.43
C GLU A 98 -12.96 6.87 15.63
N GLU A 99 -14.12 6.53 15.07
CA GLU A 99 -14.25 5.37 14.21
C GLU A 99 -13.37 5.50 12.98
N ALA A 100 -13.35 6.69 12.37
CA ALA A 100 -12.53 6.95 11.20
C ALA A 100 -11.04 6.82 11.52
N ARG A 101 -10.60 7.31 12.67
CA ARG A 101 -9.20 7.18 13.10
C ARG A 101 -8.80 5.72 13.28
N ASN A 102 -9.68 4.91 13.88
CA ASN A 102 -9.42 3.49 14.04
C ASN A 102 -9.34 2.76 12.70
N LEU A 103 -10.27 3.05 11.79
CA LEU A 103 -10.27 2.41 10.48
C LEU A 103 -9.07 2.81 9.63
N THR A 104 -8.57 4.03 9.79
CA THR A 104 -7.41 4.51 9.05
C THR A 104 -6.13 3.77 9.46
N ASN A 105 -6.12 3.12 10.62
CA ASN A 105 -5.02 2.23 11.02
C ASN A 105 -4.97 0.96 10.17
N ASP A 106 -6.09 0.57 9.56
CA ASP A 106 -6.16 -0.62 8.72
C ASP A 106 -5.48 -0.33 7.37
N PRO A 107 -4.49 -1.14 6.97
CA PRO A 107 -3.77 -0.88 5.71
C PRO A 107 -4.69 -0.80 4.48
N LEU A 108 -5.73 -1.61 4.42
CA LEU A 108 -6.63 -1.56 3.27
C LEU A 108 -7.38 -0.23 3.19
N PHE A 109 -7.93 0.22 4.32
CA PHE A 109 -8.59 1.54 4.36
C PHE A 109 -7.60 2.66 4.05
N TYR A 110 -6.41 2.60 4.63
CA TYR A 110 -5.38 3.60 4.37
C TYR A 110 -5.04 3.65 2.88
N GLY A 111 -4.84 2.49 2.26
CA GLY A 111 -4.54 2.40 0.83
C GLY A 111 -5.64 2.99 -0.04
N CYS A 112 -6.90 2.72 0.29
CA CYS A 112 -8.04 3.30 -0.43
C CYS A 112 -8.06 4.81 -0.30
N LEU A 113 -7.73 5.33 0.88
CA LEU A 113 -7.69 6.77 1.11
C LEU A 113 -6.54 7.43 0.36
N MET A 114 -5.41 6.73 0.20
CA MET A 114 -4.31 7.21 -0.63
C MET A 114 -4.77 7.42 -2.08
N ILE A 115 -5.52 6.48 -2.62
CA ILE A 115 -6.04 6.58 -3.98
C ILE A 115 -7.03 7.73 -4.09
N LYS A 116 -7.94 7.83 -3.13
CA LYS A 116 -8.95 8.91 -3.12
C LYS A 116 -8.30 10.28 -3.05
N SER A 117 -7.19 10.40 -2.34
CA SER A 117 -6.44 11.66 -2.19
C SER A 117 -5.48 11.94 -3.34
N GLY A 118 -5.28 11.00 -4.26
CA GLY A 118 -4.33 11.18 -5.35
C GLY A 118 -2.88 10.86 -4.97
N ASP A 119 -2.66 10.25 -3.81
CA ASP A 119 -1.31 9.90 -3.33
C ASP A 119 -0.85 8.54 -3.85
N ALA A 120 -1.74 7.77 -4.44
CA ALA A 120 -1.43 6.53 -5.15
C ALA A 120 -2.42 6.37 -6.30
N ASP A 121 -2.06 5.57 -7.28
CA ASP A 121 -2.86 5.40 -8.49
C ASP A 121 -3.68 4.11 -8.47
N GLU A 122 -3.19 3.07 -7.81
CA GLU A 122 -3.81 1.75 -7.82
C GLU A 122 -3.48 0.96 -6.57
N ILE A 123 -4.37 0.03 -6.19
CA ILE A 123 -4.12 -0.94 -5.12
C ILE A 123 -3.80 -2.28 -5.75
N GLY A 124 -2.69 -2.91 -5.31
CA GLY A 124 -2.32 -4.25 -5.71
C GLY A 124 -2.46 -5.21 -4.55
N ARG A 125 -2.92 -6.45 -4.84
CA ARG A 125 -3.07 -7.51 -3.85
C ARG A 125 -2.50 -8.80 -4.41
N ALA A 126 -1.88 -9.60 -3.53
CA ALA A 126 -1.23 -10.83 -3.94
C ALA A 126 -2.21 -11.93 -4.35
N HIS A 127 -3.45 -11.84 -3.88
CA HIS A 127 -4.51 -12.78 -4.25
C HIS A 127 -5.80 -12.02 -4.52
N VAL A 128 -6.60 -12.55 -5.38
CA VAL A 128 -7.85 -11.91 -5.80
C VAL A 128 -9.00 -12.84 -5.55
#